data_577f74b17fd8a815ed3e1507c8d1a7be
#
_entry.id   577f74b17fd8a815ed3e1507c8d1a7be
#
_cell.length_a   1.000
_cell.length_b   1.000
_cell.length_c   1.000
_cell.angle_alpha   90.00
_cell.angle_beta   90.00
_cell.angle_gamma   90.00
#
_symmetry.space_group_name_H-M   'P 1'
#
loop_
_entity.id
_entity.type
_entity.pdbx_description
1 polymer ?
#
loop_
_entity_poly.entity_id
_entity_poly.type
_entity_poly.pdbx_seq_one_letter_code
_entity_poly.pdbx_strand_id
1 'polypeptide(L)'
;MKMKILSLSAAAFSVALMFTACKKDNSASTDYTSEVSTQSDDESRFSAESDAVANDANAAMATEAYFNGRSSITVICDATIVADTVSNPRTLTITYNGTNCLGNRTRTGVVTLSIPAGTRWKNPGAAITMNIQNLKVTRLSDSKSITINGSAVMTNVSGGLLINLPSLQSIIHTVTSAGVTVTFDNNMQRSWQIARQRVFTYNNGVVITETGTHTDGTTTGIAEWGFNRFGNPFTCSILEPIVVRQDCNFRIVSGKIQYSRPEITASATFGLDVTGIATTCPGTGSYYLKATWTGRNGNSLSVILPY
;
A
#
# COMPACT_ATOMS: atom_id res chain seq x y z
N MET A 1 -15.04 19.47 17.01
CA MET A 1 -14.38 19.47 15.69
C MET A 1 -14.38 18.03 15.20
N LYS A 2 -15.23 17.67 14.23
CA LYS A 2 -15.29 16.29 13.71
C LYS A 2 -14.07 16.08 12.80
N MET A 3 -13.05 15.41 13.31
CA MET A 3 -11.90 15.02 12.53
C MET A 3 -12.36 13.90 11.58
N LYS A 4 -12.52 14.20 10.30
CA LYS A 4 -12.64 13.17 9.27
C LYS A 4 -11.28 12.49 9.19
N ILE A 5 -11.16 11.32 9.79
CA ILE A 5 -10.02 10.43 9.55
C ILE A 5 -10.18 9.98 8.11
N LEU A 6 -9.45 10.63 7.21
CA LEU A 6 -9.45 10.26 5.81
C LEU A 6 -8.74 8.91 5.67
N SER A 7 -9.48 7.95 5.13
CA SER A 7 -8.85 6.75 4.58
C SER A 7 -7.86 7.19 3.50
N LEU A 8 -6.59 6.85 3.71
CA LEU A 8 -5.52 7.09 2.75
C LEU A 8 -5.86 6.27 1.49
N SER A 9 -6.46 6.92 0.50
CA SER A 9 -6.62 6.30 -0.80
C SER A 9 -5.27 6.35 -1.49
N ALA A 10 -4.54 5.24 -1.47
CA ALA A 10 -3.54 5.01 -2.49
C ALA A 10 -4.26 5.16 -3.85
N ALA A 11 -3.86 6.14 -4.62
CA ALA A 11 -4.41 6.36 -5.95
C ALA A 11 -4.21 5.07 -6.75
N ALA A 12 -5.31 4.38 -7.05
CA ALA A 12 -5.28 3.16 -7.81
C ALA A 12 -4.64 3.45 -9.18
N PHE A 13 -3.49 2.86 -9.40
CA PHE A 13 -2.72 2.94 -10.63
C PHE A 13 -3.39 2.09 -11.71
N SER A 14 -4.49 2.58 -12.27
CA SER A 14 -5.15 1.95 -13.41
C SER A 14 -4.49 2.46 -14.69
N VAL A 15 -3.31 1.91 -15.02
CA VAL A 15 -2.68 2.13 -16.32
C VAL A 15 -3.30 1.18 -17.34
N ALA A 16 -4.43 1.57 -17.92
CA ALA A 16 -4.93 0.95 -19.13
C ALA A 16 -4.09 1.45 -20.32
N LEU A 17 -3.01 0.75 -20.63
CA LEU A 17 -2.17 1.03 -21.79
C LEU A 17 -2.87 0.54 -23.06
N MET A 18 -3.49 1.44 -23.80
CA MET A 18 -3.87 1.18 -25.19
C MET A 18 -2.63 1.37 -26.08
N PHE A 19 -1.97 0.27 -26.42
CA PHE A 19 -0.94 0.27 -27.45
C PHE A 19 -1.56 -0.02 -28.81
N THR A 20 -1.62 0.99 -29.67
CA THR A 20 -1.71 0.77 -31.12
C THR A 20 -0.30 0.49 -31.63
N ALA A 21 -0.01 -0.77 -31.86
CA ALA A 21 1.29 -1.21 -32.39
C ALA A 21 1.45 -0.80 -33.85
N CYS A 22 2.44 0.05 -34.14
CA CYS A 22 3.04 0.10 -35.46
C CYS A 22 3.93 -1.13 -35.68
N LYS A 23 3.58 -1.92 -36.67
CA LYS A 23 4.30 -3.10 -37.10
C LYS A 23 5.61 -2.69 -37.81
N LYS A 24 6.79 -3.14 -37.35
CA LYS A 24 7.85 -3.65 -38.27
C LYS A 24 8.99 -4.33 -37.48
N ASP A 25 9.32 -5.48 -38.04
CA ASP A 25 10.53 -6.28 -38.11
C ASP A 25 10.69 -7.49 -37.17
N ASN A 26 10.85 -8.62 -37.91
CA ASN A 26 11.04 -9.98 -37.46
C ASN A 26 12.35 -10.18 -36.68
N SER A 27 12.26 -10.15 -35.40
CA SER A 27 12.92 -11.06 -34.47
C SER A 27 11.90 -11.33 -33.37
N ALA A 28 11.70 -12.60 -33.01
CA ALA A 28 10.72 -12.97 -31.97
C ALA A 28 11.12 -12.39 -30.61
N SER A 29 10.91 -11.10 -30.46
CA SER A 29 10.92 -10.46 -29.14
C SER A 29 9.61 -10.86 -28.49
N THR A 30 9.66 -11.71 -27.51
CA THR A 30 8.51 -12.02 -26.65
C THR A 30 7.91 -10.70 -26.19
N ASP A 31 6.66 -10.43 -26.58
CA ASP A 31 5.96 -9.22 -26.17
C ASP A 31 5.56 -9.33 -24.71
N TYR A 32 6.40 -8.83 -23.82
CA TYR A 32 6.16 -8.79 -22.37
C TYR A 32 5.22 -7.65 -21.95
N THR A 33 4.67 -6.86 -22.86
CA THR A 33 3.89 -5.65 -22.54
C THR A 33 2.64 -5.99 -21.73
N SER A 34 1.93 -7.04 -22.11
CA SER A 34 0.72 -7.48 -21.41
C SER A 34 1.03 -8.04 -20.01
N GLU A 35 2.14 -8.75 -19.86
CA GLU A 35 2.58 -9.30 -18.57
C GLU A 35 3.01 -8.18 -17.62
N VAL A 36 3.79 -7.21 -18.10
CA VAL A 36 4.23 -6.05 -17.29
C VAL A 36 3.04 -5.20 -16.87
N SER A 37 2.07 -4.96 -17.77
CA SER A 37 0.85 -4.23 -17.45
C SER A 37 0.02 -4.94 -16.38
N THR A 38 -0.16 -6.26 -16.53
CA THR A 38 -0.89 -7.07 -15.54
C THR A 38 -0.18 -7.08 -14.19
N GLN A 39 1.14 -7.22 -14.20
CA GLN A 39 1.94 -7.18 -12.97
C GLN A 39 1.85 -5.82 -12.27
N SER A 40 1.92 -4.72 -13.02
CA SER A 40 1.79 -3.37 -12.44
C SER A 40 0.40 -3.16 -11.82
N ASP A 41 -0.68 -3.67 -12.44
CA ASP A 41 -2.02 -3.62 -11.86
C ASP A 41 -2.10 -4.45 -10.57
N ASP A 42 -1.54 -5.66 -10.56
CA ASP A 42 -1.53 -6.54 -9.39
C ASP A 42 -0.77 -5.94 -8.22
N GLU A 43 0.41 -5.39 -8.49
CA GLU A 43 1.26 -4.78 -7.47
C GLU A 43 0.61 -3.53 -6.88
N SER A 44 0.08 -2.65 -7.74
CA SER A 44 -0.65 -1.47 -7.30
C SER A 44 -1.84 -1.83 -6.41
N ARG A 45 -2.59 -2.87 -6.76
CA ARG A 45 -3.73 -3.36 -5.97
C ARG A 45 -3.29 -3.93 -4.64
N PHE A 46 -2.29 -4.81 -4.64
CA PHE A 46 -1.79 -5.41 -3.40
C PHE A 46 -1.22 -4.35 -2.46
N SER A 47 -0.39 -3.45 -2.98
CA SER A 47 0.20 -2.34 -2.23
C SER A 47 -0.88 -1.46 -1.61
N ALA A 48 -1.88 -1.04 -2.40
CA ALA A 48 -2.99 -0.22 -1.93
C ALA A 48 -3.81 -0.91 -0.83
N GLU A 49 -4.04 -2.21 -0.94
CA GLU A 49 -4.82 -2.95 0.06
C GLU A 49 -4.01 -3.24 1.33
N SER A 50 -2.72 -3.56 1.19
CA SER A 50 -1.80 -3.68 2.33
C SER A 50 -1.76 -2.38 3.15
N ASP A 51 -1.70 -1.25 2.44
CA ASP A 51 -1.71 0.09 3.05
C ASP A 51 -3.04 0.40 3.72
N ALA A 52 -4.16 0.04 3.08
CA ALA A 52 -5.48 0.23 3.65
C ALA A 52 -5.65 -0.58 4.95
N VAL A 53 -5.22 -1.84 4.97
CA VAL A 53 -5.25 -2.69 6.18
C VAL A 53 -4.39 -2.09 7.29
N ALA A 54 -3.17 -1.62 6.99
CA ALA A 54 -2.30 -0.98 7.99
C ALA A 54 -2.92 0.31 8.54
N ASN A 55 -3.59 1.10 7.69
CA ASN A 55 -4.29 2.32 8.12
C ASN A 55 -5.51 1.97 8.99
N ASP A 56 -6.31 0.98 8.61
CA ASP A 56 -7.45 0.51 9.38
C ASP A 56 -7.00 -0.05 10.75
N ALA A 57 -5.91 -0.84 10.76
CA ALA A 57 -5.30 -1.35 11.98
C ALA A 57 -4.85 -0.20 12.91
N ASN A 58 -4.14 0.80 12.35
CA ASN A 58 -3.72 1.96 13.14
C ASN A 58 -4.93 2.75 13.67
N ALA A 59 -5.96 2.97 12.86
CA ALA A 59 -7.18 3.66 13.27
C ALA A 59 -7.92 2.90 14.38
N ALA A 60 -8.03 1.58 14.27
CA ALA A 60 -8.64 0.72 15.30
C ALA A 60 -7.84 0.75 16.61
N MET A 61 -6.49 0.68 16.52
CA MET A 61 -5.61 0.69 17.69
C MET A 61 -5.50 2.06 18.36
N ALA A 62 -5.68 3.16 17.61
CA ALA A 62 -5.62 4.53 18.14
C ALA A 62 -6.83 4.89 19.01
N THR A 63 -7.94 4.20 18.88
CA THR A 63 -9.10 4.39 19.75
C THR A 63 -8.87 3.65 21.06
N GLU A 64 -8.30 4.34 22.08
CA GLU A 64 -8.07 3.75 23.42
C GLU A 64 -9.34 3.16 24.06
N ALA A 65 -10.52 3.55 23.58
CA ALA A 65 -11.81 3.01 23.99
C ALA A 65 -11.92 1.49 23.84
N TYR A 66 -11.25 0.89 22.88
CA TYR A 66 -11.25 -0.57 22.69
C TYR A 66 -10.52 -1.32 23.79
N PHE A 67 -9.58 -0.68 24.50
CA PHE A 67 -8.86 -1.31 25.62
C PHE A 67 -9.49 -1.01 26.98
N ASN A 68 -10.49 -0.11 27.03
CA ASN A 68 -11.16 0.29 28.28
C ASN A 68 -12.63 -0.15 28.33
N GLY A 69 -13.09 -1.03 27.45
CA GLY A 69 -14.45 -1.58 27.47
C GLY A 69 -15.57 -0.60 27.10
N ARG A 70 -15.27 0.49 26.39
CA ARG A 70 -16.27 1.45 25.89
C ARG A 70 -16.68 1.16 24.46
N SER A 71 -17.98 1.34 24.14
CA SER A 71 -18.62 0.96 22.91
C SER A 71 -17.94 1.52 21.64
N SER A 72 -17.95 0.69 20.60
CA SER A 72 -17.38 0.90 19.28
C SER A 72 -17.76 2.22 18.62
N ILE A 73 -16.75 3.00 18.25
CA ILE A 73 -16.92 4.00 17.19
C ILE A 73 -16.59 3.26 15.89
N THR A 74 -17.54 3.17 14.98
CA THR A 74 -17.30 2.62 13.64
C THR A 74 -16.36 3.57 12.92
N VAL A 75 -15.09 3.23 12.86
CA VAL A 75 -14.02 4.04 12.23
C VAL A 75 -13.86 3.66 10.77
N ILE A 76 -14.28 2.45 10.39
CA ILE A 76 -14.10 1.86 9.06
C ILE A 76 -15.48 1.63 8.45
N CYS A 77 -15.73 2.22 7.27
CA CYS A 77 -17.08 2.28 6.68
C CYS A 77 -17.67 0.91 6.32
N ASP A 78 -16.83 -0.02 5.91
CA ASP A 78 -17.19 -1.35 5.43
C ASP A 78 -16.83 -2.46 6.42
N ALA A 79 -16.60 -2.13 7.70
CA ALA A 79 -16.22 -3.13 8.67
C ALA A 79 -16.87 -2.91 10.04
N THR A 80 -17.03 -4.02 10.75
CA THR A 80 -17.34 -4.04 12.18
C THR A 80 -16.08 -4.41 12.96
N ILE A 81 -15.94 -3.86 14.17
CA ILE A 81 -14.79 -4.09 15.03
C ILE A 81 -15.27 -4.67 16.35
N VAL A 82 -14.66 -5.78 16.77
CA VAL A 82 -14.91 -6.42 18.06
C VAL A 82 -13.59 -6.52 18.83
N ALA A 83 -13.59 -6.09 20.09
CA ALA A 83 -12.43 -6.13 20.96
C ALA A 83 -12.55 -7.23 22.01
N ASP A 84 -11.51 -8.04 22.17
CA ASP A 84 -11.26 -8.84 23.36
C ASP A 84 -10.11 -8.19 24.14
N THR A 85 -10.47 -7.60 25.29
CA THR A 85 -9.53 -6.89 26.15
C THR A 85 -9.11 -7.70 27.36
N VAL A 86 -9.64 -8.91 27.52
CA VAL A 86 -9.45 -9.80 28.68
C VAL A 86 -8.36 -10.83 28.40
N SER A 87 -8.36 -11.42 27.21
CA SER A 87 -7.39 -12.43 26.82
C SER A 87 -5.96 -11.89 26.71
N ASN A 88 -4.98 -12.80 26.75
CA ASN A 88 -3.58 -12.46 26.45
C ASN A 88 -3.07 -13.39 25.34
N PRO A 89 -2.73 -12.85 24.14
CA PRO A 89 -2.78 -11.43 23.77
C PRO A 89 -4.20 -10.87 23.67
N ARG A 90 -4.37 -9.58 23.88
CA ARG A 90 -5.61 -8.87 23.60
C ARG A 90 -5.80 -8.76 22.09
N THR A 91 -7.03 -8.81 21.62
CA THR A 91 -7.29 -8.78 20.17
C THR A 91 -8.35 -7.75 19.79
N LEU A 92 -8.18 -7.22 18.57
CA LEU A 92 -9.19 -6.48 17.83
C LEU A 92 -9.49 -7.23 16.55
N THR A 93 -10.73 -7.64 16.34
CA THR A 93 -11.17 -8.33 15.12
C THR A 93 -11.92 -7.34 14.24
N ILE A 94 -11.39 -7.07 13.06
CA ILE A 94 -12.00 -6.24 12.02
C ILE A 94 -12.64 -7.19 11.01
N THR A 95 -13.96 -7.17 10.90
CA THR A 95 -14.71 -7.98 9.93
C THR A 95 -15.20 -7.07 8.82
N TYR A 96 -14.65 -7.23 7.63
CA TYR A 96 -15.06 -6.49 6.45
C TYR A 96 -16.26 -7.15 5.79
N ASN A 97 -17.27 -6.35 5.44
CA ASN A 97 -18.47 -6.81 4.74
C ASN A 97 -19.16 -5.61 4.07
N GLY A 98 -18.61 -5.10 3.01
CA GLY A 98 -19.25 -3.97 2.34
C GLY A 98 -18.38 -3.20 1.37
N THR A 99 -18.87 -2.01 1.05
CA THR A 99 -18.20 -1.06 0.16
C THR A 99 -17.40 -0.07 1.01
N ASN A 100 -16.16 0.17 0.62
CA ASN A 100 -15.29 1.12 1.30
C ASN A 100 -15.84 2.55 1.27
N CYS A 101 -15.29 3.45 2.11
CA CYS A 101 -15.76 4.83 2.23
C CYS A 101 -15.71 5.64 0.92
N LEU A 102 -14.87 5.26 -0.01
CA LEU A 102 -14.72 5.90 -1.32
C LEU A 102 -15.70 5.37 -2.37
N GLY A 103 -16.42 4.27 -2.09
CA GLY A 103 -17.37 3.68 -3.04
C GLY A 103 -16.74 3.05 -4.27
N ASN A 104 -15.44 2.75 -4.25
CA ASN A 104 -14.71 2.27 -5.44
C ASN A 104 -14.32 0.78 -5.38
N ARG A 105 -14.50 0.14 -4.22
CA ARG A 105 -14.23 -1.29 -4.01
C ARG A 105 -15.09 -1.87 -2.90
N THR A 106 -15.33 -3.18 -2.96
CA THR A 106 -15.91 -3.96 -1.88
C THR A 106 -14.84 -4.79 -1.20
N ARG A 107 -14.98 -4.97 0.12
CA ARG A 107 -14.10 -5.82 0.93
C ARG A 107 -14.92 -6.82 1.72
N THR A 108 -14.43 -8.06 1.80
CA THR A 108 -14.96 -9.11 2.69
C THR A 108 -13.79 -9.87 3.30
N GLY A 109 -13.95 -10.40 4.50
CA GLY A 109 -12.91 -11.16 5.20
C GLY A 109 -12.64 -10.59 6.59
N VAL A 110 -11.63 -11.12 7.24
CA VAL A 110 -11.31 -10.79 8.64
C VAL A 110 -9.85 -10.44 8.82
N VAL A 111 -9.57 -9.39 9.59
CA VAL A 111 -8.24 -9.06 10.07
C VAL A 111 -8.27 -9.02 11.59
N THR A 112 -7.47 -9.90 12.22
CA THR A 112 -7.31 -9.92 13.68
C THR A 112 -5.99 -9.28 14.05
N LEU A 113 -6.06 -8.24 14.87
CA LEU A 113 -4.92 -7.55 15.44
C LEU A 113 -4.66 -8.09 16.84
N SER A 114 -3.44 -8.51 17.15
CA SER A 114 -3.06 -9.05 18.45
C SER A 114 -1.94 -8.21 19.07
N ILE A 115 -2.10 -7.84 20.34
CA ILE A 115 -1.08 -7.12 21.11
C ILE A 115 -0.94 -7.76 22.50
N PRO A 116 0.28 -7.96 23.04
CA PRO A 116 0.49 -8.49 24.38
C PRO A 116 -0.24 -7.70 25.45
N ALA A 117 -0.74 -8.36 26.48
CA ALA A 117 -1.33 -7.69 27.63
C ALA A 117 -0.29 -6.74 28.29
N GLY A 118 -0.76 -5.57 28.74
CA GLY A 118 0.11 -4.53 29.32
C GLY A 118 0.78 -3.61 28.28
N THR A 119 0.93 -4.02 27.02
CA THR A 119 1.43 -3.15 25.96
C THR A 119 0.31 -2.26 25.42
N ARG A 120 0.58 -0.98 25.23
CA ARG A 120 -0.36 -0.05 24.57
C ARG A 120 0.20 0.38 23.22
N TRP A 121 -0.64 0.55 22.22
CA TRP A 121 -0.22 0.97 20.89
C TRP A 121 0.60 2.26 20.86
N LYS A 122 0.32 3.19 21.76
CA LYS A 122 1.06 4.44 21.90
C LYS A 122 2.49 4.30 22.48
N ASN A 123 2.87 3.12 22.96
CA ASN A 123 4.19 2.92 23.54
C ASN A 123 5.24 2.78 22.42
N PRO A 124 6.44 3.36 22.58
CA PRO A 124 7.55 3.12 21.66
C PRO A 124 7.86 1.62 21.56
N GLY A 125 8.04 1.15 20.33
CA GLY A 125 8.31 -0.26 20.04
C GLY A 125 7.09 -1.19 20.17
N ALA A 126 5.89 -0.66 20.44
CA ALA A 126 4.69 -1.49 20.46
C ALA A 126 4.48 -2.16 19.10
N ALA A 127 4.38 -3.49 19.11
CA ALA A 127 4.16 -4.30 17.92
C ALA A 127 2.80 -5.00 18.00
N ILE A 128 2.08 -4.99 16.91
CA ILE A 128 0.85 -5.76 16.71
C ILE A 128 1.06 -6.78 15.61
N THR A 129 0.56 -7.99 15.81
CA THR A 129 0.46 -9.00 14.76
C THR A 129 -0.90 -8.84 14.09
N MET A 130 -0.88 -8.66 12.78
CA MET A 130 -2.06 -8.60 11.92
C MET A 130 -2.21 -9.95 11.23
N ASN A 131 -3.25 -10.71 11.58
CA ASN A 131 -3.59 -11.98 10.92
C ASN A 131 -4.73 -11.72 9.94
N ILE A 132 -4.46 -11.89 8.66
CA ILE A 132 -5.37 -11.60 7.54
C ILE A 132 -5.97 -12.92 7.06
N GLN A 133 -7.29 -13.03 7.08
CA GLN A 133 -8.02 -14.24 6.73
C GLN A 133 -9.07 -13.93 5.66
N ASN A 134 -8.85 -14.49 4.45
CA ASN A 134 -9.75 -14.39 3.32
C ASN A 134 -10.17 -12.95 3.00
N LEU A 135 -9.26 -12.00 3.15
CA LEU A 135 -9.53 -10.61 2.80
C LEU A 135 -9.61 -10.50 1.27
N LYS A 136 -10.84 -10.61 0.77
CA LYS A 136 -11.14 -10.42 -0.65
C LYS A 136 -11.49 -8.96 -0.91
N VAL A 137 -10.79 -8.37 -1.85
CA VAL A 137 -11.03 -7.01 -2.32
C VAL A 137 -11.40 -7.05 -3.79
N THR A 138 -12.54 -6.49 -4.14
CA THR A 138 -13.04 -6.40 -5.53
C THR A 138 -13.15 -4.94 -5.92
N ARG A 139 -12.45 -4.56 -6.97
CA ARG A 139 -12.52 -3.23 -7.59
C ARG A 139 -13.81 -3.10 -8.40
N LEU A 140 -14.61 -2.06 -8.14
CA LEU A 140 -15.94 -1.94 -8.77
C LEU A 140 -15.87 -1.50 -10.23
N SER A 141 -14.79 -0.86 -10.67
CA SER A 141 -14.66 -0.36 -12.05
C SER A 141 -14.52 -1.48 -13.10
N ASP A 142 -13.97 -2.64 -12.74
CA ASP A 142 -13.68 -3.76 -13.67
C ASP A 142 -13.96 -5.14 -13.04
N SER A 143 -14.50 -5.19 -11.83
CA SER A 143 -14.83 -6.41 -11.08
C SER A 143 -13.66 -7.35 -10.81
N LYS A 144 -12.42 -6.92 -11.03
CA LYS A 144 -11.23 -7.72 -10.69
C LYS A 144 -11.06 -7.81 -9.18
N SER A 145 -10.64 -8.98 -8.70
CA SER A 145 -10.45 -9.22 -7.27
C SER A 145 -9.08 -9.81 -6.95
N ILE A 146 -8.62 -9.53 -5.73
CA ILE A 146 -7.53 -10.27 -5.08
C ILE A 146 -8.02 -10.75 -3.73
N THR A 147 -7.51 -11.90 -3.27
CA THR A 147 -7.76 -12.40 -1.91
C THR A 147 -6.41 -12.52 -1.21
N ILE A 148 -6.32 -11.93 -0.03
CA ILE A 148 -5.08 -11.85 0.77
C ILE A 148 -5.25 -12.71 2.00
N ASN A 149 -4.28 -13.58 2.28
CA ASN A 149 -4.18 -14.38 3.48
C ASN A 149 -2.75 -14.31 4.02
N GLY A 150 -2.59 -14.36 5.33
CA GLY A 150 -1.27 -14.42 5.95
C GLY A 150 -1.14 -13.53 7.18
N SER A 151 0.09 -13.26 7.56
CA SER A 151 0.38 -12.48 8.75
C SER A 151 1.43 -11.39 8.46
N ALA A 152 1.22 -10.23 9.06
CA ALA A 152 2.18 -9.14 9.07
C ALA A 152 2.32 -8.57 10.48
N VAL A 153 3.45 -7.94 10.75
CA VAL A 153 3.70 -7.23 12.01
C VAL A 153 3.79 -5.74 11.70
N MET A 154 2.99 -4.95 12.41
CA MET A 154 3.10 -3.50 12.41
C MET A 154 3.68 -3.03 13.74
N THR A 155 4.73 -2.23 13.69
CA THR A 155 5.40 -1.71 14.88
C THR A 155 5.32 -0.19 14.92
N ASN A 156 4.86 0.36 16.05
CA ASN A 156 4.95 1.78 16.34
C ASN A 156 6.33 2.06 16.96
N VAL A 157 7.30 2.36 16.10
CA VAL A 157 8.72 2.46 16.50
C VAL A 157 8.95 3.60 17.48
N SER A 158 8.44 4.78 17.19
CA SER A 158 8.62 5.99 17.99
C SER A 158 7.63 6.12 19.15
N GLY A 159 6.55 5.37 19.11
CA GLY A 159 5.39 5.58 19.98
C GLY A 159 4.52 6.77 19.55
N GLY A 160 3.51 7.07 20.37
CA GLY A 160 2.53 8.11 20.09
C GLY A 160 1.32 7.62 19.30
N LEU A 161 0.31 8.47 19.20
CA LEU A 161 -0.89 8.25 18.39
C LEU A 161 -0.96 9.32 17.30
N LEU A 162 -1.41 8.96 16.09
CA LEU A 162 -1.49 9.91 14.97
C LEU A 162 -2.38 11.12 15.25
N ILE A 163 -3.38 10.98 16.16
CA ILE A 163 -4.20 12.11 16.59
C ILE A 163 -3.37 13.19 17.31
N ASN A 164 -2.25 12.81 17.92
CA ASN A 164 -1.34 13.70 18.64
C ASN A 164 -0.16 14.16 17.78
N LEU A 165 -0.14 13.82 16.49
CA LEU A 165 0.95 14.14 15.58
C LEU A 165 1.31 15.64 15.54
N PRO A 166 0.34 16.58 15.61
CA PRO A 166 0.66 18.02 15.65
C PRO A 166 1.57 18.42 16.84
N SER A 167 1.46 17.74 17.98
CA SER A 167 2.29 17.99 19.16
C SER A 167 3.56 17.13 19.19
N LEU A 168 3.51 15.91 18.65
CA LEU A 168 4.64 14.97 18.60
C LEU A 168 5.61 15.28 17.46
N GLN A 169 5.13 15.97 16.43
CA GLN A 169 5.84 16.35 15.20
C GLN A 169 6.28 15.18 14.32
N SER A 170 6.54 14.00 14.86
CA SER A 170 6.92 12.80 14.10
C SER A 170 6.46 11.52 14.79
N ILE A 171 5.98 10.56 13.99
CA ILE A 171 5.68 9.19 14.40
C ILE A 171 6.21 8.25 13.31
N ILE A 172 6.83 7.14 13.72
CA ILE A 172 7.43 6.15 12.82
C ILE A 172 6.75 4.80 13.02
N HIS A 173 6.21 4.26 11.93
CA HIS A 173 5.69 2.89 11.89
C HIS A 173 6.47 2.05 10.88
N THR A 174 6.61 0.75 11.17
CA THR A 174 7.08 -0.25 10.20
C THR A 174 6.03 -1.32 10.00
N VAL A 175 5.98 -1.89 8.78
CA VAL A 175 5.17 -3.07 8.45
C VAL A 175 6.07 -4.09 7.80
N THR A 176 6.08 -5.30 8.34
CA THR A 176 6.86 -6.42 7.80
C THR A 176 6.02 -7.68 7.74
N SER A 177 6.22 -8.50 6.71
CA SER A 177 5.63 -9.84 6.63
C SER A 177 6.68 -10.87 6.22
N ALA A 178 6.53 -12.10 6.71
CA ALA A 178 7.38 -13.23 6.30
C ALA A 178 6.76 -14.03 5.12
N GLY A 179 5.63 -13.58 4.62
CA GLY A 179 4.88 -14.19 3.52
C GLY A 179 3.40 -13.96 3.68
N VAL A 180 2.83 -13.29 2.71
CA VAL A 180 1.40 -13.12 2.53
C VAL A 180 1.03 -13.85 1.26
N THR A 181 -0.03 -14.63 1.30
CA THR A 181 -0.52 -15.33 0.11
C THR A 181 -1.54 -14.43 -0.59
N VAL A 182 -1.31 -14.19 -1.87
CA VAL A 182 -2.24 -13.45 -2.75
C VAL A 182 -2.84 -14.42 -3.76
N THR A 183 -4.17 -14.50 -3.78
CA THR A 183 -4.91 -15.23 -4.81
C THR A 183 -5.51 -14.21 -5.77
N PHE A 184 -5.16 -14.32 -7.04
CA PHE A 184 -5.62 -13.43 -8.11
C PHE A 184 -6.97 -13.87 -8.68
N ASP A 185 -7.55 -13.03 -9.54
CA ASP A 185 -8.83 -13.27 -10.24
C ASP A 185 -8.85 -14.51 -11.14
N ASN A 186 -7.67 -15.00 -11.58
CA ASN A 186 -7.51 -16.26 -12.31
C ASN A 186 -7.27 -17.48 -11.39
N ASN A 187 -7.50 -17.36 -10.09
CA ASN A 187 -7.25 -18.36 -9.05
C ASN A 187 -5.79 -18.80 -8.86
N MET A 188 -4.84 -18.12 -9.49
CA MET A 188 -3.43 -18.35 -9.24
C MET A 188 -3.06 -17.76 -7.87
N GLN A 189 -2.33 -18.53 -7.07
CA GLN A 189 -1.89 -18.14 -5.73
C GLN A 189 -0.37 -17.97 -5.70
N ARG A 190 0.10 -16.89 -5.08
CA ARG A 190 1.52 -16.58 -4.94
C ARG A 190 1.84 -16.03 -3.55
N SER A 191 3.10 -16.20 -3.15
CA SER A 191 3.59 -15.64 -1.90
C SER A 191 4.27 -14.30 -2.16
N TRP A 192 3.85 -13.28 -1.41
CA TRP A 192 4.43 -11.94 -1.42
C TRP A 192 4.90 -11.56 -0.02
N GLN A 193 5.89 -10.71 0.03
CA GLN A 193 6.48 -10.23 1.26
C GLN A 193 6.52 -8.70 1.26
N ILE A 194 6.46 -8.11 2.46
CA ILE A 194 6.41 -6.67 2.67
C ILE A 194 7.46 -6.29 3.69
N ALA A 195 8.17 -5.19 3.44
CA ALA A 195 9.03 -4.53 4.43
C ALA A 195 9.06 -3.03 4.17
N ARG A 196 8.27 -2.26 4.93
CA ARG A 196 8.08 -0.82 4.74
C ARG A 196 8.23 -0.06 6.05
N GLN A 197 8.73 1.17 5.93
CA GLN A 197 8.71 2.16 7.00
C GLN A 197 7.92 3.37 6.54
N ARG A 198 7.09 3.90 7.44
CA ARG A 198 6.35 5.14 7.27
C ARG A 198 6.72 6.12 8.36
N VAL A 199 7.13 7.31 7.95
CA VAL A 199 7.37 8.45 8.82
C VAL A 199 6.23 9.44 8.61
N PHE A 200 5.43 9.64 9.65
CA PHE A 200 4.38 10.65 9.69
C PHE A 200 4.96 11.91 10.32
N THR A 201 4.86 13.04 9.63
CA THR A 201 5.25 14.35 10.14
C THR A 201 4.10 15.34 10.01
N TYR A 202 4.16 16.43 10.77
CA TYR A 202 3.15 17.49 10.72
C TYR A 202 3.79 18.80 10.27
N ASN A 203 3.30 19.32 9.13
CA ASN A 203 3.67 20.62 8.61
C ASN A 203 2.43 21.25 7.96
N ASN A 204 1.64 21.98 8.74
CA ASN A 204 0.31 22.52 8.35
C ASN A 204 -0.64 21.44 7.81
N GLY A 205 -0.37 20.19 8.12
CA GLY A 205 -1.08 19.00 7.67
C GLY A 205 -0.17 17.78 7.81
N VAL A 206 -0.76 16.60 7.66
CA VAL A 206 -0.02 15.35 7.74
C VAL A 206 0.79 15.15 6.45
N VAL A 207 2.07 14.84 6.62
CA VAL A 207 2.98 14.39 5.56
C VAL A 207 3.41 12.96 5.90
N ILE A 208 3.28 12.06 4.95
CA ILE A 208 3.69 10.66 5.09
C ILE A 208 4.84 10.39 4.12
N THR A 209 5.96 9.93 4.65
CA THR A 209 7.12 9.52 3.86
C THR A 209 7.29 8.02 4.00
N GLU A 210 7.27 7.28 2.89
CA GLU A 210 7.39 5.83 2.87
C GLU A 210 8.69 5.40 2.20
N THR A 211 9.36 4.40 2.79
CA THR A 211 10.58 3.76 2.27
C THR A 211 10.50 2.25 2.41
N GLY A 212 11.19 1.52 1.53
CA GLY A 212 11.44 0.08 1.70
C GLY A 212 12.57 -0.17 2.70
N THR A 213 12.48 -1.24 3.47
CA THR A 213 13.44 -1.54 4.53
C THR A 213 14.18 -2.87 4.34
N HIS A 214 13.79 -3.67 3.34
CA HIS A 214 14.48 -4.93 3.05
C HIS A 214 15.67 -4.71 2.11
N THR A 215 16.68 -5.57 2.27
CA THR A 215 17.88 -5.61 1.42
C THR A 215 18.10 -7.05 0.96
N ASP A 216 18.34 -7.23 -0.34
CA ASP A 216 18.74 -8.51 -0.92
C ASP A 216 19.99 -8.30 -1.78
N GLY A 217 21.10 -8.89 -1.34
CA GLY A 217 22.42 -8.67 -1.94
C GLY A 217 22.80 -7.18 -1.92
N THR A 218 22.96 -6.59 -3.10
CA THR A 218 23.28 -5.16 -3.28
C THR A 218 22.05 -4.27 -3.46
N THR A 219 20.86 -4.86 -3.60
CA THR A 219 19.61 -4.13 -3.78
C THR A 219 19.06 -3.72 -2.41
N THR A 220 18.94 -2.44 -2.18
CA THR A 220 18.40 -1.84 -0.95
C THR A 220 17.05 -1.19 -1.22
N GLY A 221 16.33 -0.84 -0.14
CA GLY A 221 15.06 -0.12 -0.26
C GLY A 221 13.92 -0.96 -0.82
N ILE A 222 14.02 -2.30 -0.74
CA ILE A 222 12.96 -3.20 -1.19
C ILE A 222 11.78 -3.10 -0.22
N ALA A 223 10.61 -2.75 -0.78
CA ALA A 223 9.36 -2.63 -0.06
C ALA A 223 8.49 -3.88 -0.18
N GLU A 224 8.55 -4.53 -1.34
CA GLU A 224 7.82 -5.75 -1.65
C GLU A 224 8.65 -6.69 -2.52
N TRP A 225 8.47 -8.00 -2.34
CA TRP A 225 9.09 -9.03 -3.20
C TRP A 225 8.32 -10.34 -3.14
N GLY A 226 8.58 -11.22 -4.09
CA GLY A 226 7.94 -12.54 -4.16
C GLY A 226 7.83 -13.05 -5.58
N PHE A 227 6.68 -13.66 -5.89
CA PHE A 227 6.39 -14.18 -7.22
C PHE A 227 5.14 -13.53 -7.79
N ASN A 228 5.18 -13.12 -9.06
CA ASN A 228 4.03 -12.59 -9.76
C ASN A 228 3.04 -13.70 -10.15
N ARG A 229 1.86 -13.33 -10.68
CA ARG A 229 0.84 -14.32 -11.09
C ARG A 229 1.33 -15.32 -12.15
N PHE A 230 2.36 -14.98 -12.91
CA PHE A 230 2.98 -15.84 -13.93
C PHE A 230 4.08 -16.75 -13.37
N GLY A 231 4.42 -16.64 -12.08
CA GLY A 231 5.44 -17.44 -11.40
C GLY A 231 6.85 -16.87 -11.52
N ASN A 232 7.02 -15.65 -12.04
CA ASN A 232 8.32 -14.98 -12.12
C ASN A 232 8.66 -14.27 -10.80
N PRO A 233 9.90 -14.39 -10.30
CA PRO A 233 10.33 -13.62 -9.14
C PRO A 233 10.37 -12.13 -9.48
N PHE A 234 10.05 -11.29 -8.48
CA PHE A 234 10.14 -9.84 -8.60
C PHE A 234 10.58 -9.19 -7.30
N THR A 235 11.09 -7.98 -7.42
CA THR A 235 11.28 -7.02 -6.32
C THR A 235 10.70 -5.67 -6.70
N CYS A 236 10.09 -5.00 -5.72
CA CYS A 236 9.68 -3.59 -5.81
C CYS A 236 10.47 -2.78 -4.80
N SER A 237 11.33 -1.90 -5.28
CA SER A 237 12.18 -1.04 -4.45
C SER A 237 11.68 0.41 -4.50
N ILE A 238 11.70 1.09 -3.37
CA ILE A 238 11.49 2.53 -3.29
C ILE A 238 12.88 3.18 -3.41
N LEU A 239 13.17 3.72 -4.59
CA LEU A 239 14.46 4.36 -4.90
C LEU A 239 14.56 5.77 -4.33
N GLU A 240 13.43 6.50 -4.34
CA GLU A 240 13.27 7.81 -3.72
C GLU A 240 12.01 7.74 -2.85
N PRO A 241 12.05 8.24 -1.61
CA PRO A 241 10.92 8.12 -0.69
C PRO A 241 9.61 8.58 -1.33
N ILE A 242 8.56 7.79 -1.17
CA ILE A 242 7.21 8.16 -1.59
C ILE A 242 6.67 9.15 -0.57
N VAL A 243 6.29 10.33 -1.02
CA VAL A 243 5.74 11.38 -0.17
C VAL A 243 4.28 11.61 -0.49
N VAL A 244 3.43 11.51 0.54
CA VAL A 244 1.99 11.78 0.48
C VAL A 244 1.69 12.96 1.39
N ARG A 245 0.90 13.94 0.92
CA ARG A 245 0.58 15.14 1.68
C ARG A 245 -0.92 15.37 1.84
N GLN A 246 -1.33 15.74 3.05
CA GLN A 246 -2.73 16.04 3.37
C GLN A 246 -3.25 17.26 2.61
N ASP A 247 -2.44 18.31 2.50
CA ASP A 247 -2.78 19.54 1.78
C ASP A 247 -2.87 19.35 0.25
N CYS A 248 -2.42 18.20 -0.25
CA CYS A 248 -2.58 17.76 -1.62
C CYS A 248 -3.66 16.66 -1.75
N ASN A 249 -4.66 16.64 -0.87
CA ASN A 249 -5.72 15.63 -0.81
C ASN A 249 -5.20 14.20 -0.61
N PHE A 250 -4.11 14.02 0.16
CA PHE A 250 -3.43 12.75 0.38
C PHE A 250 -3.00 12.05 -0.91
N ARG A 251 -2.58 12.82 -1.91
CA ARG A 251 -1.95 12.29 -3.13
C ARG A 251 -0.45 12.13 -2.95
N ILE A 252 0.13 11.23 -3.72
CA ILE A 252 1.58 11.10 -3.85
C ILE A 252 2.09 12.34 -4.56
N VAL A 253 2.98 13.10 -3.93
CA VAL A 253 3.51 14.36 -4.47
C VAL A 253 4.96 14.25 -4.94
N SER A 254 5.65 13.19 -4.57
CA SER A 254 6.99 12.86 -5.07
C SER A 254 7.36 11.43 -4.74
N GLY A 255 8.42 10.94 -5.33
CA GLY A 255 9.01 9.63 -5.07
C GLY A 255 9.25 8.84 -6.33
N LYS A 256 10.02 7.75 -6.18
CA LYS A 256 10.33 6.86 -7.29
C LYS A 256 10.37 5.42 -6.82
N ILE A 257 9.64 4.57 -7.54
CA ILE A 257 9.67 3.12 -7.34
C ILE A 257 10.32 2.43 -8.54
N GLN A 258 10.90 1.28 -8.30
CA GLN A 258 11.43 0.40 -9.33
C GLN A 258 10.95 -1.02 -9.10
N TYR A 259 10.29 -1.55 -10.09
CA TYR A 259 9.96 -2.97 -10.22
C TYR A 259 11.05 -3.65 -11.02
N SER A 260 11.60 -4.74 -10.50
CA SER A 260 12.67 -5.51 -11.15
C SER A 260 12.33 -6.97 -11.20
N ARG A 261 12.61 -7.60 -12.32
CA ARG A 261 12.65 -9.04 -12.54
C ARG A 261 13.81 -9.38 -13.50
N PRO A 262 14.22 -10.65 -13.66
CA PRO A 262 15.45 -11.01 -14.37
C PRO A 262 15.64 -10.40 -15.76
N GLU A 263 14.55 -10.06 -16.46
CA GLU A 263 14.64 -9.59 -17.85
C GLU A 263 14.08 -8.18 -18.09
N ILE A 264 13.41 -7.59 -17.11
CA ILE A 264 12.72 -6.29 -17.26
C ILE A 264 12.85 -5.49 -15.99
N THR A 265 13.14 -4.22 -16.17
CA THR A 265 13.02 -3.22 -15.11
C THR A 265 12.00 -2.17 -15.53
N ALA A 266 11.06 -1.88 -14.66
CA ALA A 266 10.12 -0.79 -14.82
C ALA A 266 10.24 0.17 -13.65
N SER A 267 10.21 1.49 -13.90
CA SER A 267 10.21 2.50 -12.84
C SER A 267 9.09 3.50 -13.03
N ALA A 268 8.60 4.05 -11.92
CA ALA A 268 7.64 5.14 -11.91
C ALA A 268 8.15 6.27 -11.03
N THR A 269 8.26 7.48 -11.61
CA THR A 269 8.59 8.72 -10.89
C THR A 269 7.32 9.54 -10.77
N PHE A 270 6.95 9.90 -9.54
CA PHE A 270 5.71 10.58 -9.19
C PHE A 270 5.90 12.09 -8.98
N GLY A 271 4.77 12.83 -8.90
CA GLY A 271 4.77 14.25 -8.57
C GLY A 271 5.16 15.16 -9.73
N LEU A 272 4.79 14.78 -10.93
CA LEU A 272 5.12 15.52 -12.15
C LEU A 272 3.89 16.25 -12.70
N ASP A 273 4.11 17.23 -13.56
CA ASP A 273 3.10 17.84 -14.42
C ASP A 273 2.97 17.08 -15.75
N VAL A 274 2.09 17.54 -16.62
CA VAL A 274 1.84 16.92 -17.94
C VAL A 274 3.08 16.90 -18.85
N THR A 275 4.08 17.73 -18.58
CA THR A 275 5.34 17.79 -19.34
C THR A 275 6.44 16.91 -18.74
N GLY A 276 6.18 16.31 -17.56
CA GLY A 276 7.14 15.48 -16.84
C GLY A 276 8.11 16.28 -15.94
N ILE A 277 7.78 17.53 -15.65
CA ILE A 277 8.56 18.38 -14.72
C ILE A 277 7.96 18.20 -13.31
N ALA A 278 8.84 18.15 -12.29
CA ALA A 278 8.40 18.05 -10.90
C ALA A 278 7.52 19.25 -10.54
N THR A 279 6.39 18.99 -9.90
CA THR A 279 5.42 19.99 -9.48
C THR A 279 5.08 19.85 -8.01
N THR A 280 4.62 20.95 -7.41
CA THR A 280 3.97 20.94 -6.10
C THR A 280 2.49 20.62 -6.26
N CYS A 281 1.70 20.59 -5.16
CA CYS A 281 0.27 20.35 -5.25
C CYS A 281 -0.41 21.14 -6.38
N PRO A 282 -0.90 20.54 -7.47
CA PRO A 282 -1.58 21.24 -8.55
C PRO A 282 -3.02 21.64 -8.19
N GLY A 283 -3.41 21.59 -6.91
CA GLY A 283 -4.76 21.89 -6.44
C GLY A 283 -5.76 20.83 -6.91
N THR A 284 -6.70 21.22 -7.77
CA THR A 284 -7.70 20.30 -8.38
C THR A 284 -7.18 19.62 -9.65
N GLY A 285 -5.99 20.01 -10.14
CA GLY A 285 -5.41 19.45 -11.35
C GLY A 285 -4.97 17.98 -11.19
N SER A 286 -4.68 17.36 -12.32
CA SER A 286 -4.14 16.00 -12.34
C SER A 286 -2.66 16.01 -11.99
N TYR A 287 -2.23 14.97 -11.26
CA TYR A 287 -0.82 14.63 -11.09
C TYR A 287 -0.42 13.66 -12.19
N TYR A 288 0.87 13.68 -12.53
CA TYR A 288 1.42 12.81 -13.55
C TYR A 288 2.61 12.05 -12.98
N LEU A 289 2.84 10.89 -13.54
CA LEU A 289 4.04 10.10 -13.31
C LEU A 289 4.73 9.83 -14.63
N LYS A 290 6.05 9.65 -14.57
CA LYS A 290 6.84 9.14 -15.67
C LYS A 290 7.10 7.65 -15.44
N ALA A 291 6.45 6.81 -16.24
CA ALA A 291 6.75 5.39 -16.29
C ALA A 291 7.87 5.15 -17.32
N THR A 292 8.86 4.33 -16.95
CA THR A 292 9.97 3.97 -17.83
C THR A 292 10.17 2.46 -17.76
N TRP A 293 10.22 1.81 -18.91
CA TRP A 293 10.52 0.39 -19.04
C TRP A 293 11.88 0.22 -19.71
N THR A 294 12.69 -0.67 -19.17
CA THR A 294 13.98 -1.04 -19.74
C THR A 294 14.00 -2.55 -19.94
N GLY A 295 14.11 -2.96 -21.18
CA GLY A 295 14.20 -4.37 -21.57
C GLY A 295 15.63 -4.91 -21.49
N ARG A 296 15.77 -6.21 -21.73
CA ARG A 296 17.02 -6.99 -21.66
C ARG A 296 18.20 -6.38 -22.44
N ASN A 297 17.90 -5.75 -23.57
CA ASN A 297 18.95 -5.15 -24.44
C ASN A 297 19.23 -3.68 -24.11
N GLY A 298 18.74 -3.18 -22.98
CA GLY A 298 18.92 -1.79 -22.57
C GLY A 298 18.01 -0.78 -23.29
N ASN A 299 17.16 -1.24 -24.23
CA ASN A 299 16.19 -0.36 -24.85
C ASN A 299 15.16 0.09 -23.83
N SER A 300 14.91 1.40 -23.76
CA SER A 300 13.95 1.97 -22.83
C SER A 300 12.84 2.73 -23.54
N LEU A 301 11.63 2.64 -22.97
CA LEU A 301 10.45 3.42 -23.36
C LEU A 301 9.97 4.20 -22.14
N SER A 302 9.68 5.49 -22.33
CA SER A 302 9.08 6.31 -21.26
C SER A 302 7.76 6.92 -21.72
N VAL A 303 6.81 7.03 -20.79
CA VAL A 303 5.52 7.68 -21.01
C VAL A 303 5.14 8.48 -19.77
N ILE A 304 4.44 9.60 -19.97
CA ILE A 304 3.88 10.41 -18.88
C ILE A 304 2.39 10.10 -18.81
N LEU A 305 1.92 9.72 -17.63
CA LEU A 305 0.57 9.26 -17.38
C LEU A 305 -0.06 10.01 -16.21
N PRO A 306 -1.34 10.41 -16.27
CA PRO A 306 -2.04 10.98 -15.12
C PRO A 306 -2.33 9.89 -14.07
N TYR A 307 -2.44 10.31 -12.76
CA TYR A 307 -2.87 9.43 -11.66
C TYR A 307 -3.66 10.17 -10.58
#